data_497e63c94bdeb975cf04a550428b5cc5
#
_entry.id   497e63c94bdeb975cf04a550428b5cc5
#
_cell.length_a   1.000
_cell.length_b   1.000
_cell.length_c   1.000
_cell.angle_alpha   90.00
_cell.angle_beta   90.00
_cell.angle_gamma   90.00
#
_symmetry.space_group_name_H-M   'P 1'
#
loop_
_entity.id
_entity.type
_entity.pdbx_description
1 polymer ?
#
loop_
_entity_poly.entity_id
_entity_poly.type
_entity_poly.pdbx_seq_one_letter_code
_entity_poly.pdbx_strand_id
1 'polypeptide(L)'
;DVVHLGRTAADYSETSFVAFNLKGRPAKDFLADLRETYDNCEVTAFREWHDGFIFERLLKLHQYHGLHALNLTPDVPDLNAFGSSVLAQKMEHFKGDLKHGVSGDVSLEHHKRYKQISEMIHFYKCSSFIETGTYNGGRAIQMADAAFDYHDKVTYTGYDLFGTATPEMNEKEFNSKANNTAEAVSERLAEYAMEKAKEGKTFEFKLIEGDTNETLTDKPVADLVFIDGGHSYETVAHDYHQLMHNKVVVLDDYFSKDDNDNWPEEEHRGVNKLWTEEIKEREDANVYVIPSNDPVKGGGFTHLGLVLDPDLPKFKARVPIIVTPKDCVPSDDIQNNIKANLTKIDKWIDEKCRINDEIIFVVSAGPSLDVAQIKEDKEMLEEGGKTVKVVCVKHSLPVLMDNGLVPWACTLLDPRPVEGVSTHGVVRSTLFESVSPRTHFWVASMTDPSVVDLLQDKGAHIVGWHAFSQAVKGGIEGSGQDALMITGGTNAGLRTIGIGHTIGFRQFHLYGFDMSLGKDPSEADQKALDEEGKPKYLNVSVGDKSFWTTGELLAGAQDLEKLFKTCKDMDLDVQFKGAGMGQEIWDIEKPEPWKGYQQWGM
;
A
#
# COMPACT_ATOMS: atom_id res chain seq x y z
N ASP A 1 -33.24 -3.52 -8.54
CA ASP A 1 -32.47 -2.29 -8.28
C ASP A 1 -31.04 -2.60 -7.82
N VAL A 2 -30.88 -3.49 -6.83
CA VAL A 2 -29.57 -3.92 -6.31
C VAL A 2 -29.48 -5.44 -6.27
N VAL A 3 -28.33 -6.01 -6.64
CA VAL A 3 -28.01 -7.43 -6.49
C VAL A 3 -26.78 -7.54 -5.61
N HIS A 4 -26.82 -8.38 -4.58
CA HIS A 4 -25.75 -8.52 -3.60
C HIS A 4 -25.60 -9.96 -3.09
N LEU A 5 -24.54 -10.23 -2.32
CA LEU A 5 -24.32 -11.49 -1.63
C LEU A 5 -24.59 -11.31 -0.13
N GLY A 6 -25.69 -11.85 0.37
CA GLY A 6 -26.02 -11.85 1.78
C GLY A 6 -25.37 -13.00 2.55
N ARG A 7 -25.37 -12.91 3.88
CA ARG A 7 -24.87 -13.93 4.79
C ARG A 7 -25.84 -14.17 5.92
N THR A 8 -26.04 -15.42 6.32
CA THR A 8 -26.80 -15.76 7.52
C THR A 8 -25.94 -15.80 8.78
N ALA A 9 -24.64 -15.99 8.62
CA ALA A 9 -23.68 -16.02 9.74
C ALA A 9 -23.25 -14.64 10.25
N ALA A 10 -23.62 -13.56 9.57
CA ALA A 10 -23.28 -12.19 9.95
C ALA A 10 -24.44 -11.24 9.63
N ASP A 11 -24.52 -10.15 10.38
CA ASP A 11 -25.52 -9.09 10.20
C ASP A 11 -25.27 -8.18 8.99
N TYR A 12 -24.45 -8.62 8.02
CA TYR A 12 -24.08 -7.80 6.87
C TYR A 12 -23.78 -8.63 5.61
N SER A 13 -23.91 -7.97 4.47
CA SER A 13 -23.64 -8.56 3.15
C SER A 13 -22.15 -8.65 2.83
N GLU A 14 -21.82 -9.57 1.93
CA GLU A 14 -20.51 -9.60 1.27
C GLU A 14 -20.48 -8.54 0.16
N THR A 15 -19.60 -7.55 0.28
CA THR A 15 -19.48 -6.45 -0.69
C THR A 15 -18.52 -6.73 -1.84
N SER A 16 -17.92 -7.91 -1.89
CA SER A 16 -17.07 -8.32 -3.02
C SER A 16 -17.80 -8.39 -4.37
N PHE A 17 -19.11 -8.52 -4.34
CA PHE A 17 -19.94 -8.38 -5.53
C PHE A 17 -21.22 -7.63 -5.21
N VAL A 18 -21.42 -6.50 -5.89
CA VAL A 18 -22.66 -5.71 -5.86
C VAL A 18 -22.92 -5.16 -7.26
N ALA A 19 -24.13 -5.35 -7.77
CA ALA A 19 -24.55 -4.81 -9.06
C ALA A 19 -25.75 -3.89 -8.89
N PHE A 20 -25.76 -2.76 -9.61
CA PHE A 20 -26.79 -1.74 -9.54
C PHE A 20 -27.49 -1.53 -10.87
N ASN A 21 -28.80 -1.49 -10.87
CA ASN A 21 -29.59 -1.03 -12.00
C ASN A 21 -29.74 0.50 -11.98
N LEU A 22 -28.80 1.18 -12.60
CA LEU A 22 -28.78 2.66 -12.64
C LEU A 22 -29.88 3.31 -13.49
N LYS A 23 -30.78 2.55 -14.11
CA LYS A 23 -31.97 3.10 -14.76
C LYS A 23 -33.04 3.50 -13.75
N GLY A 24 -33.11 2.82 -12.62
CA GLY A 24 -34.02 3.10 -11.52
C GLY A 24 -33.54 4.24 -10.60
N ARG A 25 -34.47 5.09 -10.14
CA ARG A 25 -34.19 6.15 -9.17
C ARG A 25 -33.73 5.58 -7.81
N PRO A 26 -34.39 4.53 -7.25
CA PRO A 26 -34.01 4.01 -5.93
C PRO A 26 -32.54 3.55 -5.83
N ALA A 27 -31.99 2.92 -6.89
CA ALA A 27 -30.58 2.52 -6.90
C ALA A 27 -29.62 3.72 -6.95
N LYS A 28 -30.00 4.80 -7.62
CA LYS A 28 -29.22 6.05 -7.65
C LYS A 28 -29.24 6.77 -6.31
N ASP A 29 -30.39 6.84 -5.68
CA ASP A 29 -30.56 7.45 -4.37
C ASP A 29 -29.75 6.66 -3.31
N PHE A 30 -29.80 5.33 -3.36
CA PHE A 30 -28.94 4.48 -2.50
C PHE A 30 -27.45 4.73 -2.71
N LEU A 31 -26.97 4.84 -3.96
CA LEU A 31 -25.57 5.11 -4.24
C LEU A 31 -25.15 6.52 -3.83
N ALA A 32 -26.06 7.50 -3.94
CA ALA A 32 -25.81 8.86 -3.48
C ALA A 32 -25.64 8.87 -1.95
N ASP A 33 -26.53 8.22 -1.20
CA ASP A 33 -26.45 8.14 0.26
C ASP A 33 -25.23 7.32 0.71
N LEU A 34 -24.90 6.22 0.01
CA LEU A 34 -23.69 5.45 0.29
C LEU A 34 -22.44 6.32 0.12
N ARG A 35 -22.38 7.06 -0.97
CA ARG A 35 -21.29 7.99 -1.23
C ARG A 35 -21.25 9.11 -0.17
N GLU A 36 -22.37 9.74 0.12
CA GLU A 36 -22.48 10.81 1.11
C GLU A 36 -22.04 10.33 2.50
N THR A 37 -22.41 9.10 2.88
CA THR A 37 -21.97 8.47 4.14
C THR A 37 -20.44 8.39 4.25
N TYR A 38 -19.74 8.10 3.14
CA TYR A 38 -18.28 8.08 3.12
C TYR A 38 -17.68 9.49 3.00
N ASP A 39 -18.21 10.32 2.12
CA ASP A 39 -17.72 11.69 1.89
C ASP A 39 -17.85 12.57 3.15
N ASN A 40 -18.93 12.39 3.92
CA ASN A 40 -19.16 13.10 5.19
C ASN A 40 -18.50 12.43 6.40
N CYS A 41 -17.77 11.33 6.22
CA CYS A 41 -17.23 10.51 7.31
C CYS A 41 -18.28 9.96 8.30
N GLU A 42 -19.55 9.86 7.90
CA GLU A 42 -20.65 9.32 8.71
C GLU A 42 -20.49 7.83 9.01
N VAL A 43 -19.58 7.16 8.29
CA VAL A 43 -19.15 5.78 8.59
C VAL A 43 -18.74 5.58 10.04
N THR A 44 -18.28 6.64 10.70
CA THR A 44 -17.88 6.61 12.11
C THR A 44 -19.07 6.52 13.08
N ALA A 45 -20.28 6.82 12.63
CA ALA A 45 -21.50 6.68 13.41
C ALA A 45 -22.02 5.24 13.47
N PHE A 46 -21.49 4.34 12.62
CA PHE A 46 -21.90 2.94 12.62
C PHE A 46 -21.11 2.11 13.63
N ARG A 47 -21.74 1.05 14.15
CA ARG A 47 -21.12 0.12 15.10
C ARG A 47 -19.86 -0.54 14.54
N GLU A 48 -19.85 -0.83 13.25
CA GLU A 48 -18.76 -1.46 12.54
C GLU A 48 -18.45 -0.67 11.27
N TRP A 49 -17.16 -0.47 10.95
CA TRP A 49 -16.71 0.45 9.90
C TRP A 49 -16.19 -0.27 8.66
N HIS A 50 -16.65 -1.46 8.40
CA HIS A 50 -16.33 -2.14 7.16
C HIS A 50 -17.48 -2.04 6.15
N ASP A 51 -17.14 -2.07 4.89
CA ASP A 51 -18.05 -1.84 3.76
C ASP A 51 -19.31 -2.72 3.80
N GLY A 52 -19.16 -3.99 4.16
CA GLY A 52 -20.28 -4.91 4.22
C GLY A 52 -21.33 -4.52 5.26
N PHE A 53 -20.92 -4.02 6.41
CA PHE A 53 -21.82 -3.57 7.47
C PHE A 53 -22.54 -2.28 7.09
N ILE A 54 -21.79 -1.31 6.57
CA ILE A 54 -22.34 0.00 6.13
C ILE A 54 -23.32 -0.20 4.99
N PHE A 55 -22.91 -0.98 3.98
CA PHE A 55 -23.75 -1.35 2.84
C PHE A 55 -25.09 -1.97 3.30
N GLU A 56 -25.04 -2.96 4.18
CA GLU A 56 -26.24 -3.65 4.66
C GLU A 56 -27.19 -2.73 5.44
N ARG A 57 -26.64 -1.80 6.23
CA ARG A 57 -27.45 -0.83 6.97
C ARG A 57 -28.19 0.14 6.04
N LEU A 58 -27.51 0.68 5.07
CA LEU A 58 -28.11 1.54 4.06
C LEU A 58 -29.09 0.76 3.17
N LEU A 59 -28.75 -0.48 2.81
CA LEU A 59 -29.62 -1.34 2.03
C LEU A 59 -30.97 -1.55 2.72
N LYS A 60 -30.98 -1.88 4.02
CA LYS A 60 -32.20 -2.05 4.80
C LYS A 60 -33.03 -0.76 4.89
N LEU A 61 -32.37 0.39 5.04
CA LEU A 61 -33.04 1.69 5.05
C LEU A 61 -33.71 1.95 3.71
N HIS A 62 -33.03 1.79 2.60
CA HIS A 62 -33.55 2.01 1.25
C HIS A 62 -34.62 0.98 0.83
N GLN A 63 -34.49 -0.27 1.30
CA GLN A 63 -35.57 -1.26 1.11
C GLN A 63 -36.87 -0.83 1.78
N TYR A 64 -36.80 -0.21 2.96
CA TYR A 64 -37.99 0.39 3.61
C TYR A 64 -38.61 1.50 2.77
N HIS A 65 -37.81 2.21 1.98
CA HIS A 65 -38.25 3.27 1.05
C HIS A 65 -38.49 2.79 -0.39
N GLY A 66 -38.60 1.47 -0.62
CA GLY A 66 -39.01 0.89 -1.89
C GLY A 66 -37.88 0.47 -2.83
N LEU A 67 -36.63 0.37 -2.35
CA LEU A 67 -35.56 -0.25 -3.10
C LEU A 67 -35.77 -1.78 -3.16
N HIS A 68 -35.70 -2.35 -4.35
CA HIS A 68 -35.71 -3.81 -4.52
C HIS A 68 -34.28 -4.36 -4.53
N ALA A 69 -33.95 -5.24 -3.59
CA ALA A 69 -32.68 -5.91 -3.52
C ALA A 69 -32.85 -7.42 -3.73
N LEU A 70 -31.98 -8.00 -4.54
CA LEU A 70 -31.88 -9.44 -4.78
C LEU A 70 -30.62 -9.97 -4.09
N ASN A 71 -30.81 -10.77 -3.05
CA ASN A 71 -29.74 -11.54 -2.44
C ASN A 71 -29.52 -12.84 -3.22
N LEU A 72 -28.32 -13.04 -3.76
CA LEU A 72 -27.94 -14.25 -4.51
C LEU A 72 -27.56 -15.44 -3.61
N THR A 73 -27.41 -15.20 -2.31
CA THR A 73 -26.97 -16.20 -1.34
C THR A 73 -27.80 -16.14 -0.04
N PRO A 74 -29.16 -16.24 -0.13
CA PRO A 74 -30.03 -15.97 1.02
C PRO A 74 -29.86 -16.99 2.16
N ASP A 75 -29.42 -18.20 1.86
CA ASP A 75 -29.35 -19.33 2.80
C ASP A 75 -27.92 -19.80 3.10
N VAL A 76 -26.91 -18.98 2.77
CA VAL A 76 -25.52 -19.34 3.01
C VAL A 76 -25.10 -19.03 4.45
N PRO A 77 -24.84 -20.05 5.29
CA PRO A 77 -24.42 -19.86 6.67
C PRO A 77 -22.92 -19.51 6.78
N ASP A 78 -22.18 -19.65 5.71
CA ASP A 78 -20.74 -19.43 5.66
C ASP A 78 -20.38 -17.93 5.61
N LEU A 79 -19.24 -17.59 6.21
CA LEU A 79 -18.65 -16.25 6.08
C LEU A 79 -18.07 -15.99 4.68
N ASN A 80 -17.95 -17.03 3.84
CA ASN A 80 -17.53 -16.94 2.45
C ASN A 80 -18.72 -17.04 1.48
N ALA A 81 -19.61 -16.07 1.50
CA ALA A 81 -20.78 -16.04 0.63
C ALA A 81 -20.41 -16.05 -0.87
N PHE A 82 -19.30 -15.41 -1.26
CA PHE A 82 -18.83 -15.43 -2.65
C PHE A 82 -18.45 -16.85 -3.10
N GLY A 83 -17.64 -17.56 -2.31
CA GLY A 83 -17.22 -18.94 -2.63
C GLY A 83 -18.39 -19.92 -2.76
N SER A 84 -19.49 -19.66 -2.06
CA SER A 84 -20.72 -20.48 -2.09
C SER A 84 -21.72 -20.02 -3.17
N SER A 85 -21.43 -18.94 -3.91
CA SER A 85 -22.32 -18.38 -4.93
C SER A 85 -22.05 -18.97 -6.32
N VAL A 86 -23.04 -18.85 -7.21
CA VAL A 86 -22.88 -19.19 -8.64
C VAL A 86 -21.82 -18.34 -9.35
N LEU A 87 -21.47 -17.21 -8.76
CA LEU A 87 -20.46 -16.29 -9.30
C LEU A 87 -19.04 -16.85 -9.11
N ALA A 88 -18.79 -17.67 -8.09
CA ALA A 88 -17.48 -18.29 -7.88
C ALA A 88 -17.04 -19.20 -9.03
N GLN A 89 -17.98 -19.66 -9.86
CA GLN A 89 -17.71 -20.44 -11.06
C GLN A 89 -17.26 -19.56 -12.25
N LYS A 90 -17.46 -18.25 -12.17
CA LYS A 90 -17.23 -17.31 -13.28
C LYS A 90 -16.24 -16.18 -12.94
N MET A 91 -15.93 -16.00 -11.67
CA MET A 91 -15.09 -14.93 -11.17
C MET A 91 -14.19 -15.47 -10.06
N GLU A 92 -12.94 -15.05 -10.02
CA GLU A 92 -12.07 -15.29 -8.89
C GLU A 92 -12.23 -14.16 -7.86
N HIS A 93 -12.48 -14.55 -6.60
CA HIS A 93 -12.51 -13.62 -5.49
C HIS A 93 -11.29 -13.84 -4.60
N PHE A 94 -10.40 -12.87 -4.63
CA PHE A 94 -9.23 -12.88 -3.76
C PHE A 94 -9.61 -12.47 -2.33
N LYS A 95 -10.06 -13.44 -1.53
CA LYS A 95 -10.04 -13.34 -0.07
C LYS A 95 -8.68 -13.82 0.39
N GLY A 96 -7.70 -12.98 0.24
CA GLY A 96 -6.38 -13.29 0.73
C GLY A 96 -6.11 -12.65 2.08
N ASP A 97 -5.01 -13.07 2.67
CA ASP A 97 -4.37 -12.55 3.88
C ASP A 97 -4.09 -11.04 3.87
N LEU A 98 -4.46 -10.35 2.81
CA LEU A 98 -4.50 -8.89 2.68
C LEU A 98 -5.47 -8.18 3.65
N LYS A 99 -6.40 -8.93 4.31
CA LYS A 99 -7.34 -8.36 5.30
C LYS A 99 -6.97 -8.62 6.76
N HIS A 100 -6.09 -9.55 7.02
CA HIS A 100 -5.59 -9.72 8.38
C HIS A 100 -4.48 -8.71 8.60
N GLY A 101 -4.82 -7.62 9.27
CA GLY A 101 -3.86 -6.66 9.76
C GLY A 101 -2.76 -7.43 10.49
N VAL A 102 -1.61 -7.53 9.85
CA VAL A 102 -0.44 -8.16 10.43
C VAL A 102 -0.05 -7.29 11.62
N SER A 103 -0.10 -7.88 12.79
CA SER A 103 0.39 -7.28 14.01
C SER A 103 1.83 -6.81 13.79
N GLY A 104 2.05 -5.51 13.82
CA GLY A 104 3.31 -4.82 14.10
C GLY A 104 4.64 -5.35 13.60
N ASP A 105 4.66 -6.18 12.59
CA ASP A 105 5.87 -6.76 12.05
C ASP A 105 6.31 -6.04 10.77
N VAL A 106 7.60 -5.75 10.68
CA VAL A 106 8.24 -5.47 9.39
C VAL A 106 8.27 -6.79 8.65
N SER A 107 7.30 -7.06 7.79
CA SER A 107 7.35 -8.21 6.92
C SER A 107 7.97 -7.79 5.60
N LEU A 108 9.04 -8.48 5.21
CA LEU A 108 9.50 -8.49 3.84
C LEU A 108 8.55 -9.42 3.09
N GLU A 109 7.43 -8.88 2.59
CA GLU A 109 6.59 -9.64 1.68
C GLU A 109 7.27 -9.67 0.32
N HIS A 110 7.70 -10.86 -0.08
CA HIS A 110 8.05 -11.07 -1.47
C HIS A 110 6.82 -10.84 -2.35
N HIS A 111 6.98 -10.08 -3.41
CA HIS A 111 5.91 -9.95 -4.41
C HIS A 111 5.49 -11.33 -4.92
N LYS A 112 4.22 -11.48 -5.22
CA LYS A 112 3.76 -12.60 -6.03
C LYS A 112 4.55 -12.63 -7.34
N ARG A 113 4.98 -13.82 -7.77
CA ARG A 113 5.87 -14.04 -8.93
C ARG A 113 5.48 -13.23 -10.17
N TYR A 114 4.21 -13.11 -10.44
CA TYR A 114 3.73 -12.41 -11.63
C TYR A 114 3.86 -10.88 -11.58
N LYS A 115 3.88 -10.28 -10.39
CA LYS A 115 4.24 -8.86 -10.24
C LYS A 115 5.73 -8.64 -10.53
N GLN A 116 6.58 -9.59 -10.18
CA GLN A 116 8.01 -9.53 -10.47
C GLN A 116 8.28 -9.50 -11.98
N ILE A 117 7.46 -10.20 -12.80
CA ILE A 117 7.56 -10.10 -14.27
C ILE A 117 7.30 -8.67 -14.74
N SER A 118 6.25 -8.01 -14.24
CA SER A 118 5.98 -6.60 -14.57
C SER A 118 7.15 -5.69 -14.17
N GLU A 119 7.78 -5.93 -13.02
CA GLU A 119 8.95 -5.17 -12.57
C GLU A 119 10.19 -5.41 -13.45
N MET A 120 10.40 -6.64 -13.94
CA MET A 120 11.47 -6.93 -14.92
C MET A 120 11.22 -6.19 -16.23
N ILE A 121 9.96 -6.15 -16.70
CA ILE A 121 9.58 -5.41 -17.91
C ILE A 121 9.88 -3.93 -17.76
N HIS A 122 9.54 -3.32 -16.61
CA HIS A 122 9.87 -1.94 -16.30
C HIS A 122 11.38 -1.71 -16.21
N PHE A 123 12.10 -2.62 -15.55
CA PHE A 123 13.55 -2.48 -15.37
C PHE A 123 14.33 -2.58 -16.68
N TYR A 124 14.00 -3.58 -17.51
CA TYR A 124 14.68 -3.81 -18.80
C TYR A 124 14.02 -3.07 -19.98
N LYS A 125 12.87 -2.42 -19.76
CA LYS A 125 12.07 -1.70 -20.77
C LYS A 125 11.75 -2.59 -21.97
N CYS A 126 11.24 -3.79 -21.68
CA CYS A 126 10.89 -4.76 -22.71
C CYS A 126 9.64 -4.32 -23.49
N SER A 127 9.63 -4.55 -24.79
CA SER A 127 8.52 -4.24 -25.71
C SER A 127 8.05 -5.43 -26.54
N SER A 128 8.82 -6.52 -26.54
CA SER A 128 8.51 -7.75 -27.27
C SER A 128 8.59 -8.96 -26.34
N PHE A 129 7.59 -9.85 -26.47
CA PHE A 129 7.41 -10.97 -25.55
C PHE A 129 7.18 -12.29 -26.30
N ILE A 130 7.74 -13.36 -25.73
CA ILE A 130 7.39 -14.74 -26.09
C ILE A 130 6.96 -15.44 -24.79
N GLU A 131 5.84 -16.15 -24.84
CA GLU A 131 5.34 -16.96 -23.74
C GLU A 131 5.08 -18.40 -24.22
N THR A 132 5.55 -19.40 -23.48
CA THR A 132 5.04 -20.76 -23.58
C THR A 132 4.06 -20.99 -22.45
N GLY A 133 2.86 -21.52 -22.74
CA GLY A 133 1.78 -21.63 -21.77
C GLY A 133 0.90 -20.38 -21.67
N THR A 134 0.38 -19.90 -22.79
CA THR A 134 -0.47 -18.70 -22.86
C THR A 134 -1.78 -18.80 -22.07
N TYR A 135 -2.31 -20.01 -21.91
CA TYR A 135 -3.55 -20.33 -21.21
C TYR A 135 -4.75 -19.46 -21.68
N ASN A 136 -5.15 -18.46 -20.90
CA ASN A 136 -6.29 -17.58 -21.23
C ASN A 136 -5.87 -16.19 -21.72
N GLY A 137 -4.59 -15.95 -21.96
CA GLY A 137 -4.05 -14.65 -22.42
C GLY A 137 -3.96 -13.55 -21.34
N GLY A 138 -4.30 -13.87 -20.08
CA GLY A 138 -4.24 -12.88 -18.98
C GLY A 138 -2.84 -12.38 -18.71
N ARG A 139 -1.82 -13.24 -18.85
CA ARG A 139 -0.42 -12.88 -18.70
C ARG A 139 0.07 -11.99 -19.84
N ALA A 140 -0.33 -12.30 -21.07
CA ALA A 140 -0.04 -11.47 -22.23
C ALA A 140 -0.50 -10.02 -22.02
N ILE A 141 -1.73 -9.83 -21.51
CA ILE A 141 -2.29 -8.51 -21.17
C ILE A 141 -1.47 -7.82 -20.07
N GLN A 142 -1.13 -8.52 -18.99
CA GLN A 142 -0.33 -7.97 -17.89
C GLN A 142 1.06 -7.53 -18.36
N MET A 143 1.74 -8.33 -19.17
CA MET A 143 3.05 -7.97 -19.72
C MET A 143 2.95 -6.76 -20.66
N ALA A 144 1.91 -6.72 -21.49
CA ALA A 144 1.68 -5.60 -22.39
C ALA A 144 1.36 -4.31 -21.62
N ASP A 145 0.53 -4.35 -20.57
CA ASP A 145 0.25 -3.17 -19.75
C ASP A 145 1.52 -2.61 -19.12
N ALA A 146 2.39 -3.46 -18.54
CA ALA A 146 3.67 -3.04 -18.00
C ALA A 146 4.59 -2.41 -19.05
N ALA A 147 4.59 -2.93 -20.29
CA ALA A 147 5.40 -2.41 -21.37
C ALA A 147 4.87 -1.08 -21.93
N PHE A 148 3.57 -0.86 -21.90
CA PHE A 148 2.94 0.37 -22.35
C PHE A 148 3.24 1.60 -21.49
N ASP A 149 3.83 1.42 -20.33
CA ASP A 149 4.35 2.55 -19.54
C ASP A 149 5.57 3.22 -20.19
N TYR A 150 6.24 2.53 -21.13
CA TYR A 150 7.46 3.01 -21.79
C TYR A 150 7.42 2.99 -23.31
N HIS A 151 6.46 2.27 -23.90
CA HIS A 151 6.39 2.03 -25.34
C HIS A 151 4.99 2.27 -25.88
N ASP A 152 4.89 2.79 -27.10
CA ASP A 152 3.61 2.94 -27.81
C ASP A 152 3.26 1.69 -28.65
N LYS A 153 4.25 0.81 -28.84
CA LYS A 153 4.06 -0.44 -29.57
C LYS A 153 4.63 -1.62 -28.78
N VAL A 154 3.81 -2.67 -28.61
CA VAL A 154 4.15 -3.92 -27.93
C VAL A 154 3.82 -5.10 -28.84
N THR A 155 4.71 -6.09 -28.88
CA THR A 155 4.52 -7.34 -29.64
C THR A 155 4.53 -8.55 -28.70
N TYR A 156 3.65 -9.50 -28.97
CA TYR A 156 3.51 -10.71 -28.17
C TYR A 156 3.36 -11.95 -29.07
N THR A 157 4.07 -13.03 -28.74
CA THR A 157 3.89 -14.34 -29.36
C THR A 157 3.65 -15.38 -28.27
N GLY A 158 2.48 -16.02 -28.27
CA GLY A 158 2.10 -17.06 -27.33
C GLY A 158 2.06 -18.42 -27.97
N TYR A 159 2.64 -19.41 -27.30
CA TYR A 159 2.59 -20.83 -27.66
C TYR A 159 1.78 -21.58 -26.63
N ASP A 160 0.82 -22.38 -27.02
CA ASP A 160 -0.01 -23.18 -26.13
C ASP A 160 -0.64 -24.36 -26.89
N LEU A 161 -0.91 -25.43 -26.15
CA LEU A 161 -1.66 -26.57 -26.70
C LEU A 161 -3.10 -26.20 -27.06
N PHE A 162 -3.70 -25.24 -26.34
CA PHE A 162 -5.09 -24.82 -26.50
C PHE A 162 -6.05 -26.00 -26.64
N GLY A 163 -6.84 -26.04 -27.70
CA GLY A 163 -7.81 -27.10 -27.98
C GLY A 163 -7.20 -28.46 -28.38
N THR A 164 -5.90 -28.50 -28.65
CA THR A 164 -5.20 -29.76 -29.04
C THR A 164 -4.72 -30.57 -27.83
N ALA A 165 -4.78 -30.03 -26.60
CA ALA A 165 -4.36 -30.74 -25.40
C ALA A 165 -5.21 -31.99 -25.13
N THR A 166 -4.54 -33.15 -24.99
CA THR A 166 -5.20 -34.39 -24.58
C THR A 166 -5.20 -34.59 -23.06
N PRO A 167 -6.07 -35.46 -22.52
CA PRO A 167 -6.02 -35.78 -21.10
C PRO A 167 -4.65 -36.30 -20.64
N GLU A 168 -3.98 -37.10 -21.45
CA GLU A 168 -2.66 -37.65 -21.16
C GLU A 168 -1.57 -36.56 -21.13
N MET A 169 -1.64 -35.57 -22.04
CA MET A 169 -0.76 -34.41 -22.00
C MET A 169 -0.98 -33.56 -20.76
N ASN A 170 -2.24 -33.32 -20.40
CA ASN A 170 -2.56 -32.56 -19.19
C ASN A 170 -2.09 -33.27 -17.92
N GLU A 171 -2.20 -34.61 -17.84
CA GLU A 171 -1.71 -35.40 -16.72
C GLU A 171 -0.16 -35.33 -16.63
N LYS A 172 0.53 -35.55 -17.76
CA LYS A 172 2.00 -35.46 -17.83
C LYS A 172 2.53 -34.09 -17.38
N GLU A 173 1.87 -33.03 -17.79
CA GLU A 173 2.30 -31.64 -17.50
C GLU A 173 1.63 -31.06 -16.25
N PHE A 174 1.01 -31.89 -15.42
CA PHE A 174 0.36 -31.45 -14.16
C PHE A 174 -0.68 -30.33 -14.33
N ASN A 175 -1.26 -30.24 -15.52
CA ASN A 175 -2.26 -29.22 -15.82
C ASN A 175 -3.66 -29.66 -15.34
N SER A 176 -4.12 -29.04 -14.25
CA SER A 176 -5.47 -29.27 -13.69
C SER A 176 -6.51 -28.24 -14.16
N LYS A 177 -6.12 -27.29 -15.01
CA LYS A 177 -7.00 -26.24 -15.53
C LYS A 177 -7.74 -26.72 -16.77
N ALA A 178 -8.94 -26.19 -17.01
CA ALA A 178 -9.64 -26.40 -18.27
C ALA A 178 -8.89 -25.71 -19.41
N ASN A 179 -8.73 -26.41 -20.55
CA ASN A 179 -8.09 -25.84 -21.73
C ASN A 179 -8.95 -24.72 -22.34
N ASN A 180 -8.30 -23.67 -22.80
CA ASN A 180 -8.93 -22.63 -23.62
C ASN A 180 -8.78 -22.99 -25.11
N THR A 181 -9.55 -22.36 -25.99
CA THR A 181 -9.32 -22.44 -27.41
C THR A 181 -8.51 -21.26 -27.94
N ALA A 182 -7.73 -21.46 -28.96
CA ALA A 182 -6.96 -20.38 -29.58
C ALA A 182 -7.86 -19.22 -30.05
N GLU A 183 -9.09 -19.53 -30.52
CA GLU A 183 -10.06 -18.53 -30.95
C GLU A 183 -10.51 -17.66 -29.76
N ALA A 184 -10.89 -18.24 -28.63
CA ALA A 184 -11.36 -17.50 -27.48
C ALA A 184 -10.28 -16.58 -26.92
N VAL A 185 -9.02 -17.05 -26.89
CA VAL A 185 -7.89 -16.23 -26.46
C VAL A 185 -7.58 -15.13 -27.47
N SER A 186 -7.66 -15.44 -28.78
CA SER A 186 -7.48 -14.45 -29.85
C SER A 186 -8.53 -13.34 -29.78
N GLU A 187 -9.81 -13.68 -29.55
CA GLU A 187 -10.87 -12.69 -29.37
C GLU A 187 -10.57 -11.76 -28.20
N ARG A 188 -10.19 -12.31 -27.05
CA ARG A 188 -9.81 -11.53 -25.86
C ARG A 188 -8.65 -10.58 -26.10
N LEU A 189 -7.59 -11.05 -26.75
CA LEU A 189 -6.43 -10.22 -27.06
C LEU A 189 -6.74 -9.16 -28.12
N ALA A 190 -7.63 -9.46 -29.07
CA ALA A 190 -8.09 -8.50 -30.08
C ALA A 190 -8.95 -7.39 -29.44
N GLU A 191 -9.83 -7.73 -28.49
CA GLU A 191 -10.57 -6.73 -27.73
C GLU A 191 -9.63 -5.80 -26.96
N TYR A 192 -8.64 -6.35 -26.27
CA TYR A 192 -7.62 -5.58 -25.58
C TYR A 192 -6.83 -4.68 -26.55
N ALA A 193 -6.41 -5.20 -27.71
CA ALA A 193 -5.71 -4.42 -28.73
C ALA A 193 -6.57 -3.24 -29.25
N MET A 194 -7.87 -3.46 -29.45
CA MET A 194 -8.80 -2.39 -29.84
C MET A 194 -8.98 -1.33 -28.75
N GLU A 195 -8.94 -1.73 -27.49
CA GLU A 195 -9.00 -0.78 -26.37
C GLU A 195 -7.74 0.09 -26.34
N LYS A 196 -6.55 -0.52 -26.43
CA LYS A 196 -5.27 0.20 -26.46
C LYS A 196 -5.12 1.10 -27.68
N ALA A 197 -5.68 0.72 -28.81
CA ALA A 197 -5.70 1.57 -29.99
C ALA A 197 -6.47 2.90 -29.77
N LYS A 198 -7.49 2.93 -28.92
CA LYS A 198 -8.18 4.18 -28.53
C LYS A 198 -7.29 5.12 -27.73
N GLU A 199 -6.29 4.57 -27.04
CA GLU A 199 -5.26 5.31 -26.29
C GLU A 199 -4.06 5.71 -27.17
N GLY A 200 -4.08 5.40 -28.46
CA GLY A 200 -2.97 5.65 -29.39
C GLY A 200 -1.84 4.62 -29.31
N LYS A 201 -2.06 3.50 -28.63
CA LYS A 201 -1.09 2.41 -28.44
C LYS A 201 -1.36 1.25 -29.39
N THR A 202 -0.34 0.48 -29.75
CA THR A 202 -0.43 -0.66 -30.67
C THR A 202 -0.01 -1.95 -30.00
N PHE A 203 -0.93 -2.91 -29.87
CA PHE A 203 -0.65 -4.27 -29.42
C PHE A 203 -0.77 -5.24 -30.60
N GLU A 204 0.36 -5.83 -31.01
CA GLU A 204 0.40 -6.87 -32.04
C GLU A 204 0.63 -8.22 -31.36
N PHE A 205 -0.21 -9.19 -31.66
CA PHE A 205 -0.08 -10.52 -31.06
C PHE A 205 -0.18 -11.63 -32.12
N LYS A 206 0.45 -12.76 -31.80
CA LYS A 206 0.37 -14.01 -32.54
C LYS A 206 0.20 -15.17 -31.58
N LEU A 207 -0.77 -16.03 -31.83
CA LEU A 207 -0.95 -17.29 -31.10
C LEU A 207 -0.55 -18.47 -31.99
N ILE A 208 0.17 -19.42 -31.39
CA ILE A 208 0.64 -20.63 -32.07
C ILE A 208 0.12 -21.82 -31.27
N GLU A 209 -0.83 -22.53 -31.86
CA GLU A 209 -1.47 -23.70 -31.27
C GLU A 209 -0.67 -24.96 -31.56
N GLY A 210 -0.45 -25.80 -30.55
CA GLY A 210 0.18 -27.11 -30.67
C GLY A 210 1.31 -27.32 -29.64
N ASP A 211 1.84 -28.55 -29.65
CA ASP A 211 2.97 -28.93 -28.80
C ASP A 211 4.22 -28.09 -29.16
N THR A 212 4.87 -27.50 -28.14
CA THR A 212 6.10 -26.70 -28.36
C THR A 212 7.24 -27.52 -28.94
N ASN A 213 7.29 -28.85 -28.71
CA ASN A 213 8.27 -29.73 -29.34
C ASN A 213 8.14 -29.74 -30.89
N GLU A 214 6.97 -29.40 -31.43
CA GLU A 214 6.72 -29.35 -32.88
C GLU A 214 6.67 -27.89 -33.38
N THR A 215 6.16 -26.97 -32.57
CA THR A 215 5.85 -25.60 -33.00
C THR A 215 6.92 -24.57 -32.67
N LEU A 216 7.74 -24.82 -31.64
CA LEU A 216 8.82 -23.93 -31.21
C LEU A 216 10.18 -24.45 -31.72
N THR A 217 10.48 -24.27 -32.98
CA THR A 217 11.68 -24.82 -33.65
C THR A 217 12.64 -23.75 -34.18
N ASP A 218 12.18 -22.51 -34.38
CA ASP A 218 12.89 -21.47 -35.15
C ASP A 218 13.74 -20.53 -34.27
N LYS A 219 13.92 -20.82 -32.99
CA LYS A 219 14.65 -19.99 -32.05
C LYS A 219 14.22 -18.51 -32.12
N PRO A 220 12.95 -18.19 -31.87
CA PRO A 220 12.44 -16.85 -32.00
C PRO A 220 13.06 -15.90 -30.96
N VAL A 221 13.10 -14.59 -31.29
CA VAL A 221 13.75 -13.55 -30.49
C VAL A 221 12.73 -12.55 -29.96
N ALA A 222 12.83 -12.22 -28.67
CA ALA A 222 12.08 -11.17 -28.00
C ALA A 222 12.95 -10.49 -26.93
N ASP A 223 12.50 -9.38 -26.38
CA ASP A 223 13.19 -8.72 -25.25
C ASP A 223 13.09 -9.55 -23.98
N LEU A 224 11.91 -10.16 -23.74
CA LEU A 224 11.67 -11.04 -22.60
C LEU A 224 10.91 -12.29 -23.06
N VAL A 225 11.38 -13.43 -22.58
CA VAL A 225 10.76 -14.73 -22.77
C VAL A 225 10.25 -15.24 -21.42
N PHE A 226 9.02 -15.75 -21.38
CA PHE A 226 8.42 -16.36 -20.21
C PHE A 226 8.03 -17.81 -20.49
N ILE A 227 8.66 -18.75 -19.81
CA ILE A 227 8.45 -20.19 -19.94
C ILE A 227 7.54 -20.66 -18.79
N ASP A 228 6.26 -20.88 -19.10
CA ASP A 228 5.17 -21.28 -18.17
C ASP A 228 4.28 -22.39 -18.81
N GLY A 229 4.85 -23.16 -19.74
CA GLY A 229 4.07 -24.10 -20.56
C GLY A 229 3.90 -25.47 -19.92
N GLY A 230 4.99 -26.16 -19.63
CA GLY A 230 5.00 -27.52 -19.10
C GLY A 230 5.80 -27.66 -17.82
N HIS A 231 5.48 -28.67 -17.01
CA HIS A 231 6.16 -28.94 -15.74
C HIS A 231 7.14 -30.12 -15.85
N SER A 232 7.02 -30.95 -16.90
CA SER A 232 7.95 -32.05 -17.14
C SER A 232 9.33 -31.53 -17.57
N TYR A 233 10.40 -32.25 -17.21
CA TYR A 233 11.75 -31.88 -17.60
C TYR A 233 11.94 -31.78 -19.09
N GLU A 234 11.38 -32.71 -19.86
CA GLU A 234 11.51 -32.76 -21.30
C GLU A 234 10.94 -31.51 -21.98
N THR A 235 9.74 -31.10 -21.58
CA THR A 235 9.07 -29.93 -22.15
C THR A 235 9.80 -28.64 -21.77
N VAL A 236 10.12 -28.46 -20.49
CA VAL A 236 10.82 -27.25 -20.01
C VAL A 236 12.22 -27.14 -20.62
N ALA A 237 12.96 -28.24 -20.72
CA ALA A 237 14.30 -28.25 -21.32
C ALA A 237 14.24 -27.91 -22.82
N HIS A 238 13.26 -28.48 -23.56
CA HIS A 238 13.06 -28.14 -24.96
C HIS A 238 12.81 -26.64 -25.13
N ASP A 239 11.81 -26.09 -24.42
CA ASP A 239 11.44 -24.68 -24.51
C ASP A 239 12.63 -23.78 -24.17
N TYR A 240 13.35 -24.11 -23.08
CA TYR A 240 14.54 -23.39 -22.69
C TYR A 240 15.64 -23.40 -23.76
N HIS A 241 15.97 -24.55 -24.33
CA HIS A 241 17.01 -24.65 -25.36
C HIS A 241 16.65 -23.88 -26.64
N GLN A 242 15.36 -23.80 -26.98
CA GLN A 242 14.90 -22.97 -28.08
C GLN A 242 14.97 -21.48 -27.81
N LEU A 243 14.88 -21.05 -26.54
CA LEU A 243 14.68 -19.65 -26.12
C LEU A 243 15.85 -19.05 -25.34
N MET A 244 16.83 -19.87 -24.89
CA MET A 244 17.93 -19.46 -24.01
C MET A 244 18.90 -18.40 -24.58
N HIS A 245 18.81 -18.12 -25.88
CA HIS A 245 19.61 -17.09 -26.54
C HIS A 245 19.00 -15.68 -26.41
N ASN A 246 17.81 -15.56 -25.84
CA ASN A 246 17.16 -14.28 -25.56
C ASN A 246 17.80 -13.60 -24.35
N LYS A 247 17.71 -12.26 -24.30
CA LYS A 247 18.40 -11.47 -23.27
C LYS A 247 17.83 -11.63 -21.86
N VAL A 248 16.51 -11.80 -21.76
CA VAL A 248 15.82 -12.02 -20.48
C VAL A 248 14.95 -13.26 -20.64
N VAL A 249 15.31 -14.34 -19.96
CA VAL A 249 14.54 -15.59 -19.93
C VAL A 249 14.06 -15.85 -18.51
N VAL A 250 12.76 -15.92 -18.34
CA VAL A 250 12.08 -16.19 -17.07
C VAL A 250 11.46 -17.57 -17.14
N LEU A 251 11.76 -18.41 -16.16
CA LEU A 251 11.14 -19.73 -16.00
C LEU A 251 10.19 -19.67 -14.81
N ASP A 252 8.94 -20.10 -15.00
CA ASP A 252 8.00 -20.30 -13.90
C ASP A 252 8.26 -21.63 -13.19
N ASP A 253 7.58 -21.86 -12.08
CA ASP A 253 7.54 -23.12 -11.35
C ASP A 253 8.89 -23.69 -10.89
N TYR A 254 9.80 -22.80 -10.47
CA TYR A 254 10.93 -23.23 -9.63
C TYR A 254 10.43 -23.41 -8.20
N PHE A 255 10.35 -24.64 -7.73
CA PHE A 255 9.78 -24.97 -6.42
C PHE A 255 10.80 -24.98 -5.30
N SER A 256 10.36 -24.57 -4.09
CA SER A 256 11.05 -24.79 -2.83
C SER A 256 10.14 -25.51 -1.83
N LYS A 257 10.73 -26.09 -0.81
CA LYS A 257 10.02 -26.76 0.28
C LYS A 257 9.37 -25.76 1.23
N ASP A 258 8.25 -26.14 1.84
CA ASP A 258 7.71 -25.46 3.01
C ASP A 258 8.43 -25.85 4.31
N ASP A 259 8.03 -25.27 5.43
CA ASP A 259 8.59 -25.55 6.76
C ASP A 259 8.40 -27.02 7.22
N ASN A 260 7.53 -27.79 6.56
CA ASN A 260 7.28 -29.19 6.81
C ASN A 260 7.94 -30.11 5.80
N ASP A 261 8.87 -29.62 5.00
CA ASP A 261 9.59 -30.35 3.95
C ASP A 261 8.70 -30.82 2.76
N ASN A 262 7.47 -30.27 2.64
CA ASN A 262 6.58 -30.60 1.53
C ASN A 262 6.90 -29.75 0.31
N TRP A 263 6.80 -30.34 -0.87
CA TRP A 263 6.85 -29.70 -2.17
C TRP A 263 6.26 -30.64 -3.24
N PRO A 264 6.01 -30.20 -4.48
CA PRO A 264 5.48 -31.06 -5.54
C PRO A 264 6.33 -32.30 -5.81
N GLU A 265 5.73 -33.35 -6.34
CA GLU A 265 6.41 -34.58 -6.72
C GLU A 265 7.53 -34.33 -7.75
N GLU A 266 8.52 -35.23 -7.80
CA GLU A 266 9.72 -35.05 -8.63
C GLU A 266 9.42 -34.86 -10.11
N GLU A 267 8.41 -35.54 -10.62
CA GLU A 267 7.96 -35.51 -12.02
C GLU A 267 7.48 -34.11 -12.46
N HIS A 268 6.99 -33.31 -11.51
CA HIS A 268 6.47 -31.95 -11.74
C HIS A 268 7.50 -30.85 -11.47
N ARG A 269 8.74 -31.21 -11.14
CA ARG A 269 9.83 -30.29 -10.82
C ARG A 269 10.83 -30.16 -11.97
N GLY A 270 10.35 -30.15 -13.22
CA GLY A 270 11.21 -30.09 -14.40
C GLY A 270 12.12 -28.85 -14.40
N VAL A 271 11.61 -27.68 -14.00
CA VAL A 271 12.41 -26.47 -13.85
C VAL A 271 13.53 -26.61 -12.82
N ASN A 272 13.26 -27.23 -11.66
CA ASN A 272 14.29 -27.48 -10.65
C ASN A 272 15.39 -28.40 -11.16
N LYS A 273 15.01 -29.44 -11.91
CA LYS A 273 15.97 -30.37 -12.51
C LYS A 273 16.83 -29.67 -13.56
N LEU A 274 16.20 -28.96 -14.52
CA LEU A 274 16.89 -28.19 -15.54
C LEU A 274 17.82 -27.14 -14.93
N TRP A 275 17.35 -26.45 -13.88
CA TRP A 275 18.15 -25.48 -13.14
C TRP A 275 19.39 -26.11 -12.55
N THR A 276 19.25 -27.25 -11.90
CA THR A 276 20.34 -27.94 -11.22
C THR A 276 21.35 -28.56 -12.18
N GLU A 277 20.88 -29.12 -13.28
CA GLU A 277 21.73 -29.85 -14.23
C GLU A 277 22.39 -28.93 -15.26
N GLU A 278 21.74 -27.84 -15.68
CA GLU A 278 22.22 -27.08 -16.82
C GLU A 278 22.37 -25.56 -16.54
N ILE A 279 21.45 -24.94 -15.76
CA ILE A 279 21.37 -23.47 -15.71
C ILE A 279 22.29 -22.88 -14.64
N LYS A 280 22.29 -23.40 -13.42
CA LYS A 280 22.96 -22.76 -12.28
C LYS A 280 24.49 -22.60 -12.43
N GLU A 281 25.14 -23.45 -13.24
CA GLU A 281 26.58 -23.45 -13.48
C GLU A 281 26.97 -22.72 -14.78
N ARG A 282 26.04 -22.03 -15.43
CA ARG A 282 26.34 -21.26 -16.64
C ARG A 282 27.26 -20.08 -16.34
N GLU A 283 28.41 -20.02 -16.99
CA GLU A 283 29.37 -18.91 -16.87
C GLU A 283 29.07 -17.79 -17.89
N ASP A 284 28.29 -18.08 -18.92
CA ASP A 284 27.94 -17.19 -20.03
C ASP A 284 26.62 -16.41 -19.78
N ALA A 285 26.03 -16.53 -18.59
CA ALA A 285 24.80 -15.84 -18.23
C ALA A 285 24.78 -15.45 -16.74
N ASN A 286 24.02 -14.42 -16.39
CA ASN A 286 23.70 -14.13 -15.00
C ASN A 286 22.43 -14.90 -14.60
N VAL A 287 22.54 -15.82 -13.64
CA VAL A 287 21.44 -16.71 -13.24
C VAL A 287 21.08 -16.56 -11.77
N TYR A 288 19.79 -16.42 -11.45
CA TYR A 288 19.29 -16.38 -10.08
C TYR A 288 17.84 -16.85 -9.97
N VAL A 289 17.50 -17.39 -8.80
CA VAL A 289 16.12 -17.63 -8.41
C VAL A 289 15.58 -16.38 -7.72
N ILE A 290 14.45 -15.88 -8.19
CA ILE A 290 13.74 -14.76 -7.58
C ILE A 290 12.68 -15.32 -6.63
N PRO A 291 12.83 -15.13 -5.31
CA PRO A 291 11.88 -15.68 -4.35
C PRO A 291 10.48 -15.09 -4.51
N SER A 292 9.46 -15.90 -4.26
CA SER A 292 8.08 -15.45 -4.10
C SER A 292 7.42 -16.20 -2.94
N ASN A 293 6.27 -15.69 -2.46
CA ASN A 293 5.46 -16.32 -1.43
C ASN A 293 4.21 -16.98 -2.01
N ASP A 294 4.30 -17.54 -3.22
CA ASP A 294 3.18 -18.20 -3.86
C ASP A 294 3.13 -19.68 -3.44
N PRO A 295 2.17 -20.09 -2.60
CA PRO A 295 2.06 -21.47 -2.13
C PRO A 295 1.56 -22.39 -3.25
N VAL A 296 2.04 -23.61 -3.26
CA VAL A 296 1.67 -24.64 -4.24
C VAL A 296 0.76 -25.69 -3.61
N LYS A 297 -0.17 -26.18 -4.41
CA LYS A 297 -0.99 -27.36 -4.03
C LYS A 297 -0.08 -28.57 -3.81
N GLY A 298 -0.13 -29.14 -2.63
CA GLY A 298 0.77 -30.25 -2.24
C GLY A 298 1.92 -29.83 -1.34
N GLY A 299 2.05 -28.54 -1.04
CA GLY A 299 3.07 -27.94 -0.16
C GLY A 299 4.20 -27.27 -0.91
N GLY A 300 4.94 -26.44 -0.19
CA GLY A 300 6.03 -25.64 -0.76
C GLY A 300 5.60 -24.33 -1.40
N PHE A 301 6.58 -23.67 -2.03
CA PHE A 301 6.42 -22.38 -2.68
C PHE A 301 6.96 -22.45 -4.11
N THR A 302 6.38 -21.67 -5.00
CA THR A 302 6.88 -21.50 -6.36
C THR A 302 7.56 -20.15 -6.53
N HIS A 303 8.64 -20.12 -7.30
CA HIS A 303 9.50 -18.98 -7.56
C HIS A 303 9.74 -18.82 -9.04
N LEU A 304 10.40 -17.73 -9.45
CA LEU A 304 10.87 -17.55 -10.82
C LEU A 304 12.36 -17.85 -10.94
N GLY A 305 12.73 -18.65 -11.90
CA GLY A 305 14.12 -18.74 -12.40
C GLY A 305 14.37 -17.60 -13.39
N LEU A 306 15.49 -16.88 -13.26
CA LEU A 306 15.86 -15.81 -14.17
C LEU A 306 17.25 -16.08 -14.76
N VAL A 307 17.32 -16.08 -16.08
CA VAL A 307 18.55 -16.17 -16.85
C VAL A 307 18.71 -14.91 -17.69
N LEU A 308 19.78 -14.18 -17.49
CA LEU A 308 20.05 -12.91 -18.16
C LEU A 308 21.32 -12.96 -19.00
N ASP A 309 21.28 -12.28 -20.13
CA ASP A 309 22.48 -11.91 -20.86
C ASP A 309 23.49 -11.25 -19.89
N PRO A 310 24.78 -11.64 -19.92
CA PRO A 310 25.80 -11.14 -18.97
C PRO A 310 26.03 -9.63 -19.08
N ASP A 311 25.72 -9.02 -20.22
CA ASP A 311 25.86 -7.58 -20.45
C ASP A 311 24.70 -6.75 -19.85
N LEU A 312 23.61 -7.41 -19.44
CA LEU A 312 22.52 -6.73 -18.78
C LEU A 312 22.81 -6.46 -17.31
N PRO A 313 22.34 -5.31 -16.78
CA PRO A 313 22.45 -5.03 -15.35
C PRO A 313 21.68 -6.09 -14.55
N LYS A 314 22.24 -6.47 -13.40
CA LYS A 314 21.58 -7.44 -12.50
C LYS A 314 20.24 -6.92 -12.04
N PHE A 315 19.18 -7.73 -12.23
CA PHE A 315 17.86 -7.42 -11.70
C PHE A 315 17.90 -7.45 -10.18
N LYS A 316 17.44 -6.39 -9.57
CA LYS A 316 17.18 -6.35 -8.13
C LYS A 316 15.67 -6.34 -7.95
N ALA A 317 15.11 -7.47 -7.55
CA ALA A 317 13.70 -7.55 -7.20
C ALA A 317 13.40 -6.47 -6.14
N ARG A 318 12.40 -5.62 -6.38
CA ARG A 318 11.90 -4.70 -5.39
C ARG A 318 10.97 -5.49 -4.48
N VAL A 319 11.38 -5.71 -3.25
CA VAL A 319 10.52 -6.29 -2.22
C VAL A 319 9.80 -5.13 -1.54
N PRO A 320 8.46 -5.03 -1.64
CA PRO A 320 7.75 -4.02 -0.88
C PRO A 320 7.91 -4.34 0.60
N ILE A 321 8.36 -3.36 1.35
CA ILE A 321 8.42 -3.44 2.81
C ILE A 321 7.13 -2.83 3.32
N ILE A 322 6.23 -3.67 3.87
CA ILE A 322 5.04 -3.20 4.56
C ILE A 322 5.38 -3.10 6.04
N VAL A 323 5.24 -1.90 6.58
CA VAL A 323 5.43 -1.64 8.00
C VAL A 323 4.10 -1.30 8.63
N THR A 324 3.67 -2.11 9.59
CA THR A 324 2.54 -1.78 10.45
C THR A 324 3.11 -1.32 11.79
N PRO A 325 2.98 -0.03 12.15
CA PRO A 325 3.49 0.46 13.41
C PRO A 325 2.70 -0.16 14.57
N LYS A 326 3.42 -0.61 15.58
CA LYS A 326 2.82 -1.02 16.86
C LYS A 326 2.55 0.21 17.71
N ASP A 327 1.50 0.15 18.54
CA ASP A 327 1.37 1.07 19.66
C ASP A 327 2.58 0.89 20.59
N CYS A 328 3.21 2.00 20.96
CA CYS A 328 4.42 1.97 21.80
C CYS A 328 4.16 1.63 23.27
N VAL A 329 2.90 1.47 23.66
CA VAL A 329 2.44 0.96 24.96
C VAL A 329 1.21 0.06 24.76
N PRO A 330 0.85 -0.80 25.73
CA PRO A 330 -0.36 -1.62 25.67
C PRO A 330 -1.64 -0.79 25.52
N SER A 331 -2.66 -1.37 24.85
CA SER A 331 -3.95 -0.70 24.63
C SER A 331 -4.64 -0.29 25.95
N ASP A 332 -4.47 -1.06 27.03
CA ASP A 332 -5.03 -0.74 28.34
C ASP A 332 -4.40 0.53 28.92
N ASP A 333 -3.10 0.73 28.74
CA ASP A 333 -2.41 1.95 29.17
C ASP A 333 -2.92 3.16 28.38
N ILE A 334 -3.11 3.01 27.05
CA ILE A 334 -3.72 4.05 26.21
C ILE A 334 -5.12 4.42 26.73
N GLN A 335 -5.95 3.43 27.04
CA GLN A 335 -7.31 3.67 27.57
C GLN A 335 -7.29 4.34 28.95
N ASN A 336 -6.34 3.98 29.81
CA ASN A 336 -6.16 4.62 31.12
C ASN A 336 -5.71 6.08 30.98
N ASN A 337 -4.77 6.34 30.06
CA ASN A 337 -4.34 7.70 29.72
C ASN A 337 -5.52 8.56 29.25
N ILE A 338 -6.35 8.03 28.35
CA ILE A 338 -7.53 8.72 27.85
C ILE A 338 -8.49 9.08 29.00
N LYS A 339 -8.85 8.11 29.84
CA LYS A 339 -9.75 8.34 30.99
C LYS A 339 -9.23 9.45 31.93
N ALA A 340 -7.92 9.46 32.20
CA ALA A 340 -7.29 10.48 33.01
C ALA A 340 -7.33 11.86 32.33
N ASN A 341 -6.97 11.92 31.04
CA ASN A 341 -6.89 13.18 30.30
C ASN A 341 -8.25 13.82 30.02
N LEU A 342 -9.31 13.03 29.88
CA LEU A 342 -10.69 13.56 29.76
C LEU A 342 -11.12 14.37 30.99
N THR A 343 -10.49 14.16 32.17
CA THR A 343 -10.75 14.92 33.38
C THR A 343 -9.76 16.06 33.61
N LYS A 344 -8.61 16.06 32.93
CA LYS A 344 -7.52 17.02 33.11
C LYS A 344 -7.51 18.15 32.09
N ILE A 345 -8.00 17.88 30.88
CA ILE A 345 -7.97 18.81 29.76
C ILE A 345 -9.36 19.43 29.60
N ASP A 346 -9.43 20.76 29.72
CA ASP A 346 -10.71 21.49 29.68
C ASP A 346 -11.16 21.84 28.26
N LYS A 347 -10.22 21.95 27.31
CA LYS A 347 -10.51 22.37 25.93
C LYS A 347 -10.13 21.28 24.96
N TRP A 348 -11.06 20.97 24.05
CA TRP A 348 -10.90 19.93 23.03
C TRP A 348 -11.17 20.47 21.62
N ILE A 349 -10.55 19.86 20.62
CA ILE A 349 -10.94 20.02 19.23
C ILE A 349 -12.10 19.02 19.00
N ASP A 350 -13.32 19.51 19.07
CA ASP A 350 -14.56 18.73 19.07
C ASP A 350 -15.43 19.03 17.84
N GLU A 351 -15.08 20.04 17.03
CA GLU A 351 -15.77 20.38 15.80
C GLU A 351 -14.80 20.81 14.69
N LYS A 352 -15.26 20.69 13.44
CA LYS A 352 -14.54 21.22 12.27
C LYS A 352 -14.72 22.73 12.21
N CYS A 353 -13.61 23.45 12.04
CA CYS A 353 -13.63 24.90 11.86
C CYS A 353 -13.86 25.27 10.39
N ARG A 354 -14.31 26.52 10.17
CA ARG A 354 -14.42 27.09 8.84
C ARG A 354 -13.03 27.19 8.19
N ILE A 355 -13.02 26.94 6.88
CA ILE A 355 -11.80 27.04 6.08
C ILE A 355 -11.28 28.49 6.14
N ASN A 356 -9.97 28.62 6.29
CA ASN A 356 -9.23 29.87 6.28
C ASN A 356 -8.13 29.84 5.20
N ASP A 357 -7.55 30.99 4.89
CA ASP A 357 -6.49 31.18 3.90
C ASP A 357 -5.10 31.33 4.53
N GLU A 358 -4.98 31.04 5.83
CA GLU A 358 -3.70 31.04 6.52
C GLU A 358 -2.85 29.82 6.14
N ILE A 359 -1.53 30.00 6.18
CA ILE A 359 -0.55 28.96 5.89
C ILE A 359 -0.06 28.35 7.20
N ILE A 360 0.01 27.03 7.26
CA ILE A 360 0.60 26.33 8.39
C ILE A 360 1.94 25.69 8.00
N PHE A 361 3.00 26.04 8.72
CA PHE A 361 4.28 25.38 8.65
C PHE A 361 4.29 24.23 9.65
N VAL A 362 4.38 22.99 9.16
CA VAL A 362 4.49 21.80 10.00
C VAL A 362 5.95 21.40 10.11
N VAL A 363 6.51 21.53 11.32
CA VAL A 363 7.93 21.31 11.56
C VAL A 363 8.15 20.01 12.32
N SER A 364 8.62 18.99 11.62
CA SER A 364 9.08 17.71 12.17
C SER A 364 10.55 17.81 12.60
N ALA A 365 11.14 16.71 13.06
CA ALA A 365 12.48 16.70 13.66
C ALA A 365 13.50 15.90 12.82
N GLY A 366 13.30 15.80 11.52
CA GLY A 366 14.24 15.11 10.63
C GLY A 366 15.58 15.82 10.50
N PRO A 367 16.61 15.11 10.04
CA PRO A 367 17.98 15.64 9.93
C PRO A 367 18.14 16.89 9.06
N SER A 368 17.23 17.14 8.11
CA SER A 368 17.25 18.32 7.23
C SER A 368 16.64 19.58 7.85
N LEU A 369 16.22 19.51 9.12
CA LEU A 369 15.58 20.65 9.78
C LEU A 369 16.51 21.87 9.82
N ASP A 370 16.14 22.89 9.07
CA ASP A 370 16.84 24.20 9.03
C ASP A 370 15.91 25.32 9.51
N VAL A 371 16.18 25.84 10.71
CA VAL A 371 15.37 26.91 11.31
C VAL A 371 15.60 28.26 10.62
N ALA A 372 16.77 28.47 10.02
CA ALA A 372 17.04 29.70 9.28
C ALA A 372 16.16 29.76 8.03
N GLN A 373 16.05 28.68 7.29
CA GLN A 373 15.15 28.55 6.14
C GLN A 373 13.69 28.76 6.52
N ILE A 374 13.23 28.19 7.65
CA ILE A 374 11.86 28.37 8.14
C ILE A 374 11.56 29.84 8.42
N LYS A 375 12.51 30.58 9.02
CA LYS A 375 12.36 32.01 9.29
C LYS A 375 12.29 32.84 8.02
N GLU A 376 13.17 32.56 7.06
CA GLU A 376 13.21 33.23 5.76
C GLU A 376 11.92 33.01 4.97
N ASP A 377 11.47 31.76 4.85
CA ASP A 377 10.23 31.40 4.15
C ASP A 377 9.00 32.07 4.83
N LYS A 378 8.98 32.11 6.16
CA LYS A 378 7.93 32.76 6.92
C LYS A 378 7.90 34.27 6.67
N GLU A 379 9.04 34.94 6.76
CA GLU A 379 9.18 36.39 6.55
C GLU A 379 8.74 36.75 5.12
N MET A 380 9.22 36.02 4.12
CA MET A 380 8.86 36.23 2.72
C MET A 380 7.34 36.14 2.47
N LEU A 381 6.67 35.14 3.08
CA LEU A 381 5.23 34.99 2.92
C LEU A 381 4.44 36.09 3.67
N GLU A 382 4.91 36.48 4.86
CA GLU A 382 4.27 37.55 5.65
C GLU A 382 4.44 38.91 5.01
N GLU A 383 5.59 39.19 4.39
CA GLU A 383 5.80 40.39 3.53
C GLU A 383 4.88 40.38 2.29
N GLY A 384 4.58 39.17 1.77
CA GLY A 384 3.59 38.96 0.71
C GLY A 384 2.13 39.05 1.18
N GLY A 385 1.88 39.43 2.44
CA GLY A 385 0.54 39.63 3.02
C GLY A 385 -0.16 38.35 3.45
N LYS A 386 0.57 37.21 3.58
CA LYS A 386 0.03 35.97 4.11
C LYS A 386 0.20 35.87 5.63
N THR A 387 -0.71 35.19 6.30
CA THR A 387 -0.56 34.83 7.72
C THR A 387 0.03 33.42 7.81
N VAL A 388 1.13 33.29 8.56
CA VAL A 388 1.83 32.01 8.74
C VAL A 388 1.80 31.57 10.19
N LYS A 389 1.34 30.33 10.44
CA LYS A 389 1.37 29.67 11.76
C LYS A 389 2.42 28.56 11.76
N VAL A 390 3.38 28.62 12.67
CA VAL A 390 4.39 27.56 12.82
C VAL A 390 3.90 26.56 13.88
N VAL A 391 3.76 25.31 13.49
CA VAL A 391 3.41 24.20 14.37
C VAL A 391 4.52 23.16 14.34
N CYS A 392 4.98 22.75 15.51
CA CYS A 392 6.08 21.80 15.64
C CYS A 392 5.64 20.51 16.34
N VAL A 393 6.48 19.47 16.28
CA VAL A 393 6.37 18.30 17.14
C VAL A 393 7.30 18.41 18.34
N LYS A 394 7.11 17.55 19.35
CA LYS A 394 7.87 17.62 20.61
C LYS A 394 9.39 17.69 20.44
N HIS A 395 9.95 16.94 19.47
CA HIS A 395 11.41 16.88 19.27
C HIS A 395 11.98 18.10 18.52
N SER A 396 11.21 18.82 17.76
CA SER A 396 11.63 20.06 17.12
C SER A 396 11.37 21.30 17.99
N LEU A 397 10.55 21.19 19.05
CA LEU A 397 10.26 22.30 19.95
C LEU A 397 11.52 22.96 20.54
N PRO A 398 12.44 22.25 21.22
CA PRO A 398 13.65 22.87 21.76
C PRO A 398 14.52 23.50 20.65
N VAL A 399 14.65 22.84 19.52
CA VAL A 399 15.44 23.36 18.40
C VAL A 399 14.90 24.70 17.90
N LEU A 400 13.58 24.84 17.76
CA LEU A 400 12.96 26.10 17.36
C LEU A 400 13.15 27.19 18.44
N MET A 401 12.92 26.84 19.69
CA MET A 401 13.03 27.78 20.83
C MET A 401 14.46 28.29 21.01
N ASP A 402 15.47 27.41 20.95
CA ASP A 402 16.88 27.78 21.06
C ASP A 402 17.35 28.68 19.91
N ASN A 403 16.71 28.58 18.76
CA ASN A 403 16.93 29.48 17.63
C ASN A 403 16.01 30.72 17.62
N GLY A 404 15.27 30.98 18.70
CA GLY A 404 14.42 32.17 18.86
C GLY A 404 13.16 32.16 17.98
N LEU A 405 12.71 31.01 17.50
CA LEU A 405 11.44 30.84 16.79
C LEU A 405 10.41 30.20 17.72
N VAL A 406 9.51 31.01 18.26
CA VAL A 406 8.44 30.53 19.12
C VAL A 406 7.31 29.97 18.27
N PRO A 407 7.03 28.64 18.32
CA PRO A 407 5.94 28.05 17.54
C PRO A 407 4.57 28.49 18.08
N TRP A 408 3.60 28.63 17.18
CA TRP A 408 2.21 28.89 17.55
C TRP A 408 1.59 27.68 18.26
N ALA A 409 1.91 26.45 17.79
CA ALA A 409 1.49 25.24 18.49
C ALA A 409 2.56 24.14 18.46
N CYS A 410 2.43 23.18 19.38
CA CYS A 410 3.24 21.97 19.45
C CYS A 410 2.33 20.74 19.57
N THR A 411 2.45 19.79 18.66
CA THR A 411 1.65 18.55 18.63
C THR A 411 2.31 17.43 19.43
N LEU A 412 1.56 16.83 20.32
CA LEU A 412 1.96 15.70 21.18
C LEU A 412 1.05 14.50 20.95
N LEU A 413 1.67 13.33 20.79
CA LEU A 413 0.97 12.06 20.51
C LEU A 413 1.50 10.88 21.37
N ASP A 414 2.53 11.08 22.19
CA ASP A 414 3.28 10.01 22.84
C ASP A 414 2.57 9.51 24.11
N PRO A 415 2.16 8.23 24.20
CA PRO A 415 1.49 7.67 25.36
C PRO A 415 2.44 7.25 26.50
N ARG A 416 3.76 7.46 26.36
CA ARG A 416 4.76 7.11 27.36
C ARG A 416 4.91 8.20 28.44
N PRO A 417 5.20 7.82 29.69
CA PRO A 417 5.34 8.78 30.79
C PRO A 417 6.59 9.66 30.66
N VAL A 418 6.55 10.81 31.34
CA VAL A 418 7.73 11.65 31.57
C VAL A 418 8.47 11.11 32.79
N GLU A 419 9.65 10.53 32.55
CA GLU A 419 10.49 9.96 33.62
C GLU A 419 9.87 8.73 34.33
N GLY A 420 10.66 8.06 35.14
CA GLY A 420 10.23 6.88 35.90
C GLY A 420 10.67 5.55 35.29
N VAL A 421 10.19 4.46 35.86
CA VAL A 421 10.47 3.10 35.39
C VAL A 421 9.33 2.68 34.47
N SER A 422 9.57 2.77 33.15
CA SER A 422 8.65 2.23 32.14
C SER A 422 9.39 1.19 31.31
N THR A 423 8.76 0.03 31.08
CA THR A 423 9.26 -1.02 30.19
C THR A 423 9.24 -0.59 28.72
N HIS A 424 8.49 0.48 28.40
CA HIS A 424 8.30 1.00 27.04
C HIS A 424 9.06 2.30 26.76
N GLY A 425 9.99 2.67 27.66
CA GLY A 425 10.73 3.92 27.57
C GLY A 425 9.95 5.13 28.09
N VAL A 426 10.60 6.29 28.09
CA VAL A 426 10.06 7.54 28.68
C VAL A 426 10.19 8.71 27.71
N VAL A 427 9.33 9.71 27.88
CA VAL A 427 9.47 11.02 27.22
C VAL A 427 10.44 11.87 28.06
N ARG A 428 11.46 12.44 27.43
CA ARG A 428 12.45 13.27 28.14
C ARG A 428 11.82 14.60 28.55
N SER A 429 11.85 14.92 29.86
CA SER A 429 11.37 16.20 30.38
C SER A 429 12.11 17.41 29.79
N THR A 430 13.37 17.22 29.40
CA THR A 430 14.19 18.26 28.72
C THR A 430 13.58 18.79 27.43
N LEU A 431 12.72 18.03 26.76
CA LEU A 431 11.99 18.50 25.58
C LEU A 431 11.04 19.68 25.89
N PHE A 432 10.68 19.88 27.14
CA PHE A 432 9.73 20.89 27.62
C PHE A 432 10.36 21.95 28.55
N GLU A 433 11.69 22.07 28.59
CA GLU A 433 12.35 23.07 29.43
C GLU A 433 11.96 24.51 29.02
N SER A 434 11.83 24.77 27.75
CA SER A 434 11.54 26.08 27.18
C SER A 434 10.07 26.21 26.72
N VAL A 435 9.11 26.00 27.61
CA VAL A 435 7.68 26.23 27.30
C VAL A 435 7.38 27.73 27.26
N SER A 436 6.77 28.17 26.14
CA SER A 436 6.31 29.55 26.00
C SER A 436 4.80 29.67 26.24
N PRO A 437 4.32 30.67 26.98
CA PRO A 437 2.88 30.91 27.16
C PRO A 437 2.17 31.29 25.85
N ARG A 438 2.91 31.56 24.77
CA ARG A 438 2.36 31.84 23.43
C ARG A 438 2.18 30.59 22.58
N THR A 439 2.66 29.43 23.08
CA THR A 439 2.56 28.16 22.35
C THR A 439 1.35 27.36 22.86
N HIS A 440 0.46 26.96 21.96
CA HIS A 440 -0.61 26.02 22.24
C HIS A 440 -0.08 24.59 22.15
N PHE A 441 -0.35 23.76 23.15
CA PHE A 441 0.00 22.36 23.11
C PHE A 441 -1.22 21.54 22.67
N TRP A 442 -1.15 20.98 21.46
CA TRP A 442 -2.16 20.06 20.93
C TRP A 442 -1.87 18.65 21.42
N VAL A 443 -2.51 18.25 22.50
CA VAL A 443 -2.22 17.02 23.23
C VAL A 443 -3.23 15.94 22.86
N ALA A 444 -2.76 14.82 22.31
CA ALA A 444 -3.62 13.68 22.05
C ALA A 444 -4.19 13.12 23.35
N SER A 445 -5.45 12.69 23.35
CA SER A 445 -6.07 12.07 24.53
C SER A 445 -5.30 10.88 25.08
N MET A 446 -4.58 10.16 24.21
CA MET A 446 -3.76 9.01 24.55
C MET A 446 -2.39 9.35 25.18
N THR A 447 -1.98 10.62 25.16
CA THR A 447 -0.71 11.07 25.76
C THR A 447 -0.71 10.75 27.27
N ASP A 448 0.46 10.32 27.78
CA ASP A 448 0.54 9.99 29.21
C ASP A 448 0.18 11.20 30.11
N PRO A 449 -0.65 11.01 31.16
CA PRO A 449 -1.09 12.10 32.04
C PRO A 449 0.06 12.87 32.72
N SER A 450 1.22 12.26 32.92
CA SER A 450 2.39 12.95 33.50
C SER A 450 2.95 14.04 32.56
N VAL A 451 2.79 13.88 31.23
CA VAL A 451 3.13 14.94 30.28
C VAL A 451 2.15 16.10 30.39
N VAL A 452 0.87 15.80 30.57
CA VAL A 452 -0.17 16.83 30.79
C VAL A 452 0.09 17.60 32.06
N ASP A 453 0.39 16.90 33.17
CA ASP A 453 0.72 17.51 34.45
C ASP A 453 1.95 18.44 34.36
N LEU A 454 3.02 17.96 33.73
CA LEU A 454 4.23 18.75 33.48
C LEU A 454 3.94 20.04 32.69
N LEU A 455 3.10 19.97 31.66
CA LEU A 455 2.72 21.14 30.88
C LEU A 455 1.84 22.10 31.66
N GLN A 456 0.90 21.61 32.48
CA GLN A 456 0.05 22.42 33.36
C GLN A 456 0.88 23.13 34.41
N ASP A 457 1.84 22.44 35.06
CA ASP A 457 2.76 23.03 36.05
C ASP A 457 3.61 24.16 35.45
N LYS A 458 3.91 24.09 34.14
CA LYS A 458 4.61 25.15 33.39
C LYS A 458 3.68 26.26 32.87
N GLY A 459 2.39 26.20 33.14
CA GLY A 459 1.40 27.18 32.68
C GLY A 459 1.14 27.14 31.17
N ALA A 460 1.31 26.01 30.53
CA ALA A 460 1.08 25.84 29.10
C ALA A 460 -0.41 25.89 28.77
N HIS A 461 -0.73 26.42 27.56
CA HIS A 461 -2.07 26.37 27.01
C HIS A 461 -2.29 25.01 26.33
N ILE A 462 -3.10 24.14 26.94
CA ILE A 462 -3.38 22.80 26.43
C ILE A 462 -4.72 22.78 25.71
N VAL A 463 -4.73 22.15 24.52
CA VAL A 463 -5.93 21.83 23.75
C VAL A 463 -5.88 20.34 23.40
N GLY A 464 -6.85 19.57 23.86
CA GLY A 464 -6.93 18.13 23.61
C GLY A 464 -7.45 17.83 22.20
N TRP A 465 -7.09 16.67 21.71
CA TRP A 465 -7.63 16.09 20.49
C TRP A 465 -7.61 14.56 20.54
N HIS A 466 -8.43 13.91 19.71
CA HIS A 466 -8.53 12.45 19.68
C HIS A 466 -7.92 11.88 18.41
N ALA A 467 -6.90 11.04 18.57
CA ALA A 467 -6.29 10.35 17.45
C ALA A 467 -7.20 9.22 16.95
N PHE A 468 -7.40 9.13 15.64
CA PHE A 468 -8.14 8.01 15.06
C PHE A 468 -7.31 6.71 15.18
N SER A 469 -7.69 5.86 16.14
CA SER A 469 -7.17 4.50 16.31
C SER A 469 -8.17 3.64 17.08
N GLN A 470 -8.05 2.31 16.98
CA GLN A 470 -8.94 1.38 17.67
C GLN A 470 -8.82 1.49 19.21
N ALA A 471 -7.59 1.64 19.71
CA ALA A 471 -7.35 1.80 21.15
C ALA A 471 -8.00 3.08 21.69
N VAL A 472 -7.89 4.19 20.95
CA VAL A 472 -8.50 5.48 21.35
C VAL A 472 -10.01 5.40 21.27
N LYS A 473 -10.57 4.80 20.21
CA LYS A 473 -12.02 4.58 20.07
C LYS A 473 -12.58 3.83 21.28
N GLY A 474 -12.00 2.69 21.64
CA GLY A 474 -12.44 1.90 22.79
C GLY A 474 -12.37 2.66 24.12
N GLY A 475 -11.38 3.54 24.31
CA GLY A 475 -11.25 4.38 25.50
C GLY A 475 -12.33 5.46 25.58
N ILE A 476 -12.77 6.02 24.45
CA ILE A 476 -13.78 7.09 24.40
C ILE A 476 -15.19 6.53 24.50
N GLU A 477 -15.52 5.44 23.81
CA GLU A 477 -16.85 4.81 23.87
C GLU A 477 -17.30 4.49 25.29
N GLY A 478 -16.34 4.17 26.18
CA GLY A 478 -16.61 3.97 27.61
C GLY A 478 -16.90 5.26 28.41
N SER A 479 -16.67 6.44 27.83
CA SER A 479 -16.87 7.74 28.51
C SER A 479 -18.24 8.38 28.25
N GLY A 480 -18.98 7.89 27.23
CA GLY A 480 -20.27 8.47 26.82
C GLY A 480 -20.14 9.83 26.12
N GLN A 481 -18.96 10.21 25.65
CA GLN A 481 -18.73 11.44 24.89
C GLN A 481 -18.74 11.18 23.38
N ASP A 482 -19.44 12.03 22.64
CA ASP A 482 -19.24 12.15 21.19
C ASP A 482 -17.93 12.90 20.94
N ALA A 483 -16.96 12.25 20.30
CA ALA A 483 -15.65 12.83 20.10
C ALA A 483 -15.25 12.83 18.62
N LEU A 484 -14.79 13.98 18.15
CA LEU A 484 -14.21 14.11 16.81
C LEU A 484 -12.86 13.41 16.76
N MET A 485 -12.78 12.33 15.97
CA MET A 485 -11.56 11.55 15.77
C MET A 485 -10.77 12.11 14.57
N ILE A 486 -9.50 12.44 14.79
CA ILE A 486 -8.63 13.05 13.77
C ILE A 486 -7.68 11.99 13.17
N THR A 487 -7.74 11.84 11.86
CA THR A 487 -6.83 11.00 11.08
C THR A 487 -5.50 11.73 10.80
N GLY A 488 -4.52 11.09 10.16
CA GLY A 488 -3.31 11.77 9.73
C GLY A 488 -2.02 10.95 9.85
N GLY A 489 -2.08 9.62 9.82
CA GLY A 489 -0.87 8.79 9.76
C GLY A 489 -0.26 8.43 11.12
N THR A 490 0.93 7.87 11.09
CA THR A 490 1.57 7.14 12.19
C THR A 490 2.37 8.02 13.14
N ASN A 491 2.75 9.23 12.75
CA ASN A 491 3.57 10.12 13.57
C ASN A 491 2.93 11.49 13.83
N ALA A 492 3.44 12.21 14.84
CA ALA A 492 2.91 13.48 15.27
C ALA A 492 2.92 14.57 14.17
N GLY A 493 3.92 14.57 13.28
CA GLY A 493 3.99 15.53 12.17
C GLY A 493 2.85 15.35 11.18
N LEU A 494 2.59 14.13 10.76
CA LEU A 494 1.48 13.79 9.86
C LEU A 494 0.12 14.05 10.54
N ARG A 495 -0.01 13.73 11.83
CA ARG A 495 -1.22 14.06 12.61
C ARG A 495 -1.45 15.57 12.69
N THR A 496 -0.39 16.38 12.74
CA THR A 496 -0.50 17.85 12.70
C THR A 496 -1.20 18.34 11.44
N ILE A 497 -0.99 17.68 10.29
CA ILE A 497 -1.70 18.01 9.04
C ILE A 497 -3.19 17.72 9.19
N GLY A 498 -3.56 16.56 9.74
CA GLY A 498 -4.95 16.21 10.03
C GLY A 498 -5.63 17.18 11.01
N ILE A 499 -4.93 17.59 12.08
CA ILE A 499 -5.41 18.61 13.01
C ILE A 499 -5.61 19.95 12.29
N GLY A 500 -4.60 20.41 11.55
CA GLY A 500 -4.65 21.64 10.78
C GLY A 500 -5.81 21.67 9.80
N HIS A 501 -6.01 20.57 9.05
CA HIS A 501 -7.15 20.42 8.15
C HIS A 501 -8.50 20.53 8.89
N THR A 502 -8.61 19.88 10.04
CA THR A 502 -9.82 19.90 10.87
C THR A 502 -10.16 21.31 11.36
N ILE A 503 -9.15 22.10 11.75
CA ILE A 503 -9.33 23.48 12.21
C ILE A 503 -9.27 24.53 11.09
N GLY A 504 -9.38 24.09 9.82
CA GLY A 504 -9.68 24.93 8.68
C GLY A 504 -8.52 25.32 7.76
N PHE A 505 -7.29 24.89 8.06
CA PHE A 505 -6.15 25.14 7.17
C PHE A 505 -6.22 24.26 5.92
N ARG A 506 -5.73 24.81 4.79
CA ARG A 506 -5.63 24.09 3.53
C ARG A 506 -4.24 24.21 2.88
N GLN A 507 -3.39 25.13 3.35
CA GLN A 507 -2.05 25.39 2.84
C GLN A 507 -1.02 24.94 3.87
N PHE A 508 -0.17 23.96 3.52
CA PHE A 508 0.79 23.31 4.42
C PHE A 508 2.19 23.34 3.83
N HIS A 509 3.16 23.85 4.57
CA HIS A 509 4.58 23.69 4.26
C HIS A 509 5.22 22.74 5.24
N LEU A 510 5.84 21.67 4.75
CA LEU A 510 6.38 20.57 5.55
C LEU A 510 7.90 20.68 5.65
N TYR A 511 8.44 20.78 6.86
CA TYR A 511 9.87 20.87 7.17
C TYR A 511 10.33 19.71 8.02
N GLY A 512 11.51 19.13 7.73
CA GLY A 512 12.09 18.05 8.52
C GLY A 512 11.34 16.72 8.44
N PHE A 513 10.66 16.43 7.33
CA PHE A 513 9.97 15.16 7.08
C PHE A 513 10.84 14.20 6.25
N ASP A 514 12.10 14.01 6.65
CA ASP A 514 13.09 13.26 5.88
C ASP A 514 12.75 11.76 5.72
N MET A 515 12.07 11.16 6.70
CA MET A 515 11.69 9.75 6.75
C MET A 515 12.86 8.77 6.57
N SER A 516 14.08 9.27 6.69
CA SER A 516 15.33 8.51 6.58
C SER A 516 16.38 9.02 7.57
N LEU A 517 17.43 8.24 7.75
CA LEU A 517 18.57 8.65 8.58
C LEU A 517 19.38 9.74 7.86
N GLY A 518 19.92 10.67 8.63
CA GLY A 518 20.80 11.73 8.08
C GLY A 518 22.19 11.23 7.70
N LYS A 519 22.55 10.01 8.12
CA LYS A 519 23.83 9.36 7.83
C LYS A 519 23.60 7.86 7.69
N ASP A 520 24.41 7.23 6.87
CA ASP A 520 24.44 5.77 6.80
C ASP A 520 24.87 5.20 8.16
N PRO A 521 24.18 4.16 8.65
CA PRO A 521 24.59 3.48 9.87
C PRO A 521 25.95 2.81 9.67
N SER A 522 26.73 2.67 10.74
CA SER A 522 28.00 1.94 10.69
C SER A 522 27.78 0.48 10.24
N GLU A 523 28.82 -0.19 9.72
CA GLU A 523 28.71 -1.60 9.31
C GLU A 523 28.22 -2.52 10.45
N ALA A 524 28.53 -2.19 11.70
CA ALA A 524 28.04 -2.92 12.85
C ALA A 524 26.54 -2.66 13.10
N ASP A 525 26.12 -1.39 12.95
CA ASP A 525 24.72 -1.00 13.12
C ASP A 525 23.84 -1.55 11.99
N GLN A 526 24.34 -1.67 10.76
CA GLN A 526 23.59 -2.27 9.64
C GLN A 526 23.17 -3.72 9.91
N LYS A 527 23.90 -4.42 10.78
CA LYS A 527 23.62 -5.80 11.20
C LYS A 527 22.92 -5.88 12.55
N ALA A 528 22.62 -4.72 13.17
CA ALA A 528 21.98 -4.69 14.46
C ALA A 528 20.53 -5.17 14.36
N LEU A 529 20.15 -6.04 15.29
CA LEU A 529 18.80 -6.51 15.47
C LEU A 529 18.14 -5.80 16.66
N ASP A 530 16.84 -5.67 16.62
CA ASP A 530 16.05 -5.23 17.76
C ASP A 530 15.84 -6.35 18.80
N GLU A 531 15.05 -6.09 19.84
CA GLU A 531 14.78 -7.05 20.92
C GLU A 531 14.00 -8.29 20.43
N GLU A 532 13.34 -8.21 19.26
CA GLU A 532 12.60 -9.30 18.63
C GLU A 532 13.43 -10.05 17.57
N GLY A 533 14.69 -9.67 17.38
CA GLY A 533 15.62 -10.29 16.42
C GLY A 533 15.42 -9.80 14.98
N LYS A 534 14.73 -8.65 14.78
CA LYS A 534 14.50 -8.04 13.47
C LYS A 534 15.56 -6.98 13.15
N PRO A 535 15.83 -6.69 11.87
CA PRO A 535 16.74 -5.61 11.50
C PRO A 535 16.29 -4.27 12.08
N LYS A 536 17.15 -3.63 12.87
CA LYS A 536 16.92 -2.31 13.44
C LYS A 536 16.94 -1.21 12.38
N TYR A 537 17.75 -1.36 11.36
CA TYR A 537 17.88 -0.44 10.24
C TYR A 537 17.58 -1.16 8.93
N LEU A 538 16.89 -0.46 8.04
CA LEU A 538 16.49 -0.96 6.74
C LEU A 538 17.12 -0.09 5.66
N ASN A 539 17.64 -0.70 4.61
CA ASN A 539 18.06 0.01 3.41
C ASN A 539 16.95 -0.17 2.37
N VAL A 540 16.27 0.92 2.01
CA VAL A 540 15.13 0.90 1.10
C VAL A 540 15.39 1.78 -0.11
N SER A 541 14.85 1.39 -1.26
CA SER A 541 14.94 2.17 -2.49
C SER A 541 13.62 2.88 -2.77
N VAL A 542 13.72 4.18 -3.10
CA VAL A 542 12.61 5.01 -3.59
C VAL A 542 13.10 5.66 -4.89
N GLY A 543 12.41 5.44 -5.99
CA GLY A 543 12.95 5.78 -7.30
C GLY A 543 14.29 5.08 -7.55
N ASP A 544 15.29 5.84 -7.97
CA ASP A 544 16.65 5.35 -8.23
C ASP A 544 17.60 5.54 -7.04
N LYS A 545 17.13 6.07 -5.91
CA LYS A 545 17.91 6.36 -4.72
C LYS A 545 17.65 5.35 -3.61
N SER A 546 18.70 5.06 -2.81
CA SER A 546 18.59 4.19 -1.63
C SER A 546 18.77 5.01 -0.36
N PHE A 547 17.97 4.66 0.66
CA PHE A 547 17.95 5.37 1.95
C PHE A 547 18.01 4.38 3.10
N TRP A 548 18.82 4.71 4.12
CA TRP A 548 18.76 4.03 5.40
C TRP A 548 17.64 4.63 6.26
N THR A 549 16.83 3.76 6.84
CA THR A 549 15.66 4.13 7.64
C THR A 549 15.43 3.14 8.78
N THR A 550 14.42 3.39 9.60
CA THR A 550 13.88 2.45 10.60
C THR A 550 12.46 2.06 10.23
N GLY A 551 11.92 1.01 10.85
CA GLY A 551 10.52 0.61 10.62
C GLY A 551 9.52 1.76 10.87
N GLU A 552 9.73 2.56 11.94
CA GLU A 552 8.86 3.69 12.27
C GLU A 552 8.92 4.83 11.23
N LEU A 553 10.12 5.16 10.76
CA LEU A 553 10.32 6.18 9.73
C LEU A 553 9.75 5.71 8.38
N LEU A 554 9.90 4.43 8.06
CA LEU A 554 9.34 3.86 6.83
C LEU A 554 7.81 3.85 6.86
N ALA A 555 7.18 3.54 7.98
CA ALA A 555 5.73 3.69 8.14
C ALA A 555 5.29 5.14 7.91
N GLY A 556 6.04 6.10 8.45
CA GLY A 556 5.81 7.52 8.19
C GLY A 556 5.98 7.91 6.72
N ALA A 557 6.94 7.30 6.01
CA ALA A 557 7.16 7.52 4.58
C ALA A 557 5.98 7.00 3.74
N GLN A 558 5.46 5.83 4.07
CA GLN A 558 4.28 5.26 3.40
C GLN A 558 3.02 6.12 3.61
N ASP A 559 2.84 6.65 4.81
CA ASP A 559 1.74 7.60 5.08
C ASP A 559 1.92 8.93 4.35
N LEU A 560 3.16 9.41 4.23
CA LEU A 560 3.49 10.64 3.49
C LEU A 560 3.21 10.48 1.99
N GLU A 561 3.60 9.35 1.40
CA GLU A 561 3.28 8.99 0.03
C GLU A 561 1.75 8.99 -0.21
N LYS A 562 1.02 8.33 0.69
CA LYS A 562 -0.44 8.29 0.64
C LYS A 562 -1.05 9.70 0.75
N LEU A 563 -0.52 10.54 1.63
CA LEU A 563 -0.95 11.94 1.76
C LEU A 563 -0.79 12.67 0.44
N PHE A 564 0.39 12.60 -0.21
CA PHE A 564 0.64 13.31 -1.47
C PHE A 564 -0.30 12.86 -2.58
N LYS A 565 -0.60 11.57 -2.68
CA LYS A 565 -1.58 11.01 -3.64
C LYS A 565 -3.01 11.49 -3.39
N THR A 566 -3.37 11.81 -2.15
CA THR A 566 -4.74 12.20 -1.76
C THR A 566 -4.91 13.71 -1.54
N CYS A 567 -3.86 14.52 -1.65
CA CYS A 567 -3.93 15.97 -1.43
C CYS A 567 -5.04 16.65 -2.22
N LYS A 568 -5.21 16.28 -3.49
CA LYS A 568 -6.24 16.84 -4.37
C LYS A 568 -7.66 16.54 -3.88
N ASP A 569 -7.89 15.32 -3.43
CA ASP A 569 -9.21 14.88 -2.96
C ASP A 569 -9.56 15.51 -1.61
N MET A 570 -8.55 15.83 -0.82
CA MET A 570 -8.67 16.50 0.48
C MET A 570 -8.65 18.03 0.39
N ASP A 571 -8.58 18.62 -0.80
CA ASP A 571 -8.43 20.07 -1.01
C ASP A 571 -7.24 20.66 -0.24
N LEU A 572 -6.08 19.99 -0.31
CA LEU A 572 -4.84 20.41 0.35
C LEU A 572 -3.81 20.91 -0.65
N ASP A 573 -3.25 22.09 -0.36
CA ASP A 573 -2.02 22.60 -0.97
C ASP A 573 -0.84 22.29 -0.05
N VAL A 574 0.00 21.36 -0.47
CA VAL A 574 1.19 20.95 0.29
C VAL A 574 2.45 21.37 -0.45
N GLN A 575 3.36 21.99 0.28
CA GLN A 575 4.72 22.31 -0.18
C GLN A 575 5.71 21.53 0.70
N PHE A 576 6.58 20.77 0.08
CA PHE A 576 7.59 19.99 0.81
C PHE A 576 8.94 20.74 0.80
N LYS A 577 9.52 20.89 1.98
CA LYS A 577 10.77 21.62 2.24
C LYS A 577 11.70 20.75 3.11
N GLY A 578 12.10 19.61 2.57
CA GLY A 578 12.89 18.63 3.31
C GLY A 578 13.98 18.01 2.44
N ALA A 579 14.50 16.89 2.90
CA ALA A 579 15.50 16.09 2.20
C ALA A 579 15.18 14.59 2.42
N GLY A 580 16.17 13.74 2.15
CA GLY A 580 16.07 12.30 2.41
C GLY A 580 15.02 11.60 1.57
N MET A 581 14.47 10.52 2.13
CA MET A 581 13.45 9.70 1.47
C MET A 581 12.14 10.47 1.25
N GLY A 582 11.77 11.38 2.17
CA GLY A 582 10.58 12.22 2.05
C GLY A 582 10.64 13.14 0.83
N GLN A 583 11.81 13.70 0.50
CA GLN A 583 12.00 14.52 -0.71
C GLN A 583 11.85 13.68 -1.98
N GLU A 584 12.41 12.47 -2.00
CA GLU A 584 12.28 11.61 -3.17
C GLU A 584 10.84 11.18 -3.43
N ILE A 585 10.09 10.86 -2.38
CA ILE A 585 8.65 10.59 -2.47
C ILE A 585 7.90 11.82 -3.00
N TRP A 586 8.24 13.02 -2.51
CA TRP A 586 7.65 14.26 -3.02
C TRP A 586 7.92 14.47 -4.51
N ASP A 587 9.16 14.28 -4.94
CA ASP A 587 9.56 14.50 -6.34
C ASP A 587 8.85 13.54 -7.31
N ILE A 588 8.51 12.32 -6.84
CA ILE A 588 7.77 11.31 -7.61
C ILE A 588 6.26 11.60 -7.60
N GLU A 589 5.68 11.87 -6.43
CA GLU A 589 4.23 11.94 -6.21
C GLU A 589 3.70 13.37 -6.21
N LYS A 590 4.55 14.35 -6.50
CA LYS A 590 4.24 15.78 -6.42
C LYS A 590 2.85 16.11 -6.97
N PRO A 591 1.90 16.51 -6.12
CA PRO A 591 0.56 16.86 -6.58
C PRO A 591 0.61 18.08 -7.51
N GLU A 592 -0.34 18.15 -8.46
CA GLU A 592 -0.48 19.38 -9.26
C GLU A 592 -0.72 20.59 -8.35
N PRO A 593 -0.19 21.77 -8.69
CA PRO A 593 -0.38 22.96 -7.88
C PRO A 593 -1.85 23.25 -7.63
N TRP A 594 -2.20 23.47 -6.38
CA TRP A 594 -3.54 23.86 -5.98
C TRP A 594 -3.94 25.19 -6.65
N LYS A 595 -5.08 25.20 -7.33
CA LYS A 595 -5.53 26.36 -8.15
C LYS A 595 -6.44 27.33 -7.37
N GLY A 596 -6.69 27.08 -6.06
CA GLY A 596 -7.55 27.92 -5.22
C GLY A 596 -9.04 27.78 -5.53
N TYR A 597 -9.89 28.39 -4.69
CA TYR A 597 -11.36 28.37 -4.83
C TYR A 597 -11.92 29.05 -6.11
N GLN A 598 -11.10 29.71 -6.92
CA GLN A 598 -11.55 30.46 -8.08
C GLN A 598 -12.15 29.61 -9.22
N GLN A 599 -12.08 28.27 -9.16
CA GLN A 599 -12.67 27.37 -10.16
C GLN A 599 -14.05 26.80 -9.80
N TRP A 600 -14.49 26.94 -8.56
CA TRP A 600 -15.83 26.54 -8.16
C TRP A 600 -16.69 27.80 -8.09
N GLY A 601 -17.31 28.13 -9.22
CA GLY A 601 -18.15 29.32 -9.33
C GLY A 601 -19.22 29.36 -8.23
N MET A 602 -18.99 30.17 -7.21
CA MET A 602 -19.94 30.82 -6.32
C MET A 602 -19.70 32.32 -6.38
#